data_af43ed9122f5325e7bf4009c31dae902
#
_entry.id   af43ed9122f5325e7bf4009c31dae902
#
_cell.length_a   1.000
_cell.length_b   1.000
_cell.length_c   1.000
_cell.angle_alpha   90.00
_cell.angle_beta   90.00
_cell.angle_gamma   90.00
#
_symmetry.space_group_name_H-M   'P 1'
#
loop_
_entity.id
_entity.type
_entity.pdbx_description
1 polymer ?
#
loop_
_entity_poly.entity_id
_entity_poly.type
_entity_poly.pdbx_seq_one_letter_code
_entity_poly.pdbx_strand_id
1 'polypeptide(L)'
;MIAQPANDMGEFDMAAVESQMLALGTEAPPFSLPDPDGEIHSLRDGAAAYLVMFICNHCPFVKHVREELARIGRDYGDSNVAIYAINSNDVTTHPGDSPEKMKQEAARWGYAFPYLYDAGQDVAKAYRAACTPDFYVFDADRKLVYRGQLDDSRPSNDEPVDGHDLRAALDAVLSGEPVAETQKASIGCN
;
A
#
# COMPACT_ATOMS: atom_id res chain seq x y z
N MET A 1 -12.32 47.41 -15.64
CA MET A 1 -13.01 46.15 -15.44
C MET A 1 -11.99 45.06 -15.74
N ILE A 2 -11.35 44.53 -14.69
CA ILE A 2 -10.30 43.50 -14.79
C ILE A 2 -10.97 42.18 -14.38
N ALA A 3 -11.07 41.27 -15.35
CA ALA A 3 -11.61 39.93 -15.10
C ALA A 3 -10.63 39.16 -14.24
N GLN A 4 -11.10 38.65 -13.09
CA GLN A 4 -10.37 37.69 -12.29
C GLN A 4 -10.39 36.32 -12.98
N PRO A 5 -9.29 35.54 -12.94
CA PRO A 5 -9.32 34.18 -13.42
C PRO A 5 -10.14 33.30 -12.49
N ALA A 6 -10.99 32.46 -13.08
CA ALA A 6 -11.75 31.45 -12.38
C ALA A 6 -10.80 30.49 -11.67
N ASN A 7 -10.93 30.40 -10.35
CA ASN A 7 -10.32 29.34 -9.55
C ASN A 7 -11.01 28.03 -9.92
N ASP A 8 -10.27 27.15 -10.58
CA ASP A 8 -10.68 25.77 -10.81
C ASP A 8 -10.50 24.99 -9.48
N MET A 9 -11.53 25.06 -8.64
CA MET A 9 -11.63 24.33 -7.38
C MET A 9 -12.45 23.06 -7.56
N GLY A 10 -11.84 22.12 -8.24
CA GLY A 10 -12.28 20.73 -8.29
C GLY A 10 -11.45 19.81 -7.40
N GLU A 11 -11.03 20.29 -6.23
CA GLU A 11 -10.45 19.43 -5.19
C GLU A 11 -11.62 18.76 -4.45
N PHE A 12 -11.93 17.53 -4.85
CA PHE A 12 -12.77 16.66 -4.04
C PHE A 12 -12.06 16.51 -2.69
N ASP A 13 -12.69 17.01 -1.64
CA ASP A 13 -12.28 16.84 -0.25
C ASP A 13 -12.43 15.34 0.09
N MET A 14 -11.42 14.56 -0.28
CA MET A 14 -11.32 13.16 0.10
C MET A 14 -10.91 13.16 1.57
N ALA A 15 -11.88 12.94 2.45
CA ALA A 15 -11.64 12.88 3.88
C ALA A 15 -10.56 11.84 4.19
N ALA A 16 -9.46 12.29 4.80
CA ALA A 16 -8.43 11.40 5.27
C ALA A 16 -8.98 10.53 6.41
N VAL A 17 -8.79 9.22 6.33
CA VAL A 17 -9.19 8.25 7.35
C VAL A 17 -7.98 7.47 7.85
N GLU A 18 -8.09 6.99 9.09
CA GLU A 18 -7.07 6.12 9.69
C GLU A 18 -7.37 4.65 9.38
N SER A 19 -6.31 3.84 9.30
CA SER A 19 -6.43 2.39 9.18
C SER A 19 -7.10 1.77 10.41
N GLN A 20 -7.82 0.64 10.20
CA GLN A 20 -8.59 -0.02 11.25
C GLN A 20 -7.74 -0.83 12.24
N MET A 21 -6.44 -0.88 12.06
CA MET A 21 -5.49 -1.56 12.94
C MET A 21 -5.90 -3.00 13.26
N LEU A 22 -5.95 -3.85 12.24
CA LEU A 22 -6.23 -5.28 12.36
C LEU A 22 -5.42 -5.93 13.49
N ALA A 23 -5.99 -6.86 14.23
CA ALA A 23 -5.34 -7.49 15.39
C ALA A 23 -4.05 -8.21 14.99
N LEU A 24 -2.95 -7.96 15.72
CA LEU A 24 -1.70 -8.71 15.56
C LEU A 24 -1.93 -10.22 15.77
N GLY A 25 -1.21 -11.05 15.01
CA GLY A 25 -1.40 -12.50 15.00
C GLY A 25 -2.54 -12.97 14.07
N THR A 26 -3.31 -12.06 13.47
CA THR A 26 -4.30 -12.43 12.45
C THR A 26 -3.61 -13.14 11.29
N GLU A 27 -4.20 -14.23 10.81
CA GLU A 27 -3.70 -14.94 9.63
C GLU A 27 -3.95 -14.10 8.36
N ALA A 28 -2.97 -14.06 7.45
CA ALA A 28 -3.10 -13.34 6.19
C ALA A 28 -4.29 -13.88 5.39
N PRO A 29 -5.32 -13.06 5.12
CA PRO A 29 -6.40 -13.48 4.25
C PRO A 29 -5.86 -13.90 2.87
N PRO A 30 -6.22 -15.07 2.35
CA PRO A 30 -5.78 -15.50 1.03
C PRO A 30 -6.40 -14.63 -0.06
N PHE A 31 -5.69 -14.47 -1.16
CA PHE A 31 -6.22 -13.83 -2.36
C PHE A 31 -5.75 -14.55 -3.63
N SER A 32 -6.45 -14.31 -4.70
CA SER A 32 -6.10 -14.71 -6.07
C SER A 32 -6.55 -13.59 -6.99
N LEU A 33 -5.63 -12.69 -7.33
CA LEU A 33 -5.94 -11.45 -8.04
C LEU A 33 -5.11 -11.31 -9.31
N PRO A 34 -5.68 -10.73 -10.37
CA PRO A 34 -4.94 -10.43 -11.59
C PRO A 34 -4.06 -9.19 -11.41
N ASP A 35 -2.92 -9.20 -12.07
CA ASP A 35 -2.18 -7.99 -12.41
C ASP A 35 -2.77 -7.35 -13.69
N PRO A 36 -2.27 -6.17 -14.13
CA PRO A 36 -2.77 -5.52 -15.34
C PRO A 36 -2.57 -6.29 -16.64
N ASP A 37 -1.72 -7.30 -16.67
CA ASP A 37 -1.51 -8.18 -17.82
C ASP A 37 -2.40 -9.44 -17.77
N GLY A 38 -3.16 -9.62 -16.69
CA GLY A 38 -4.05 -10.74 -16.47
C GLY A 38 -3.39 -11.95 -15.83
N GLU A 39 -2.12 -11.84 -15.41
CA GLU A 39 -1.47 -12.89 -14.64
C GLU A 39 -2.04 -12.93 -13.22
N ILE A 40 -2.39 -14.15 -12.76
CA ILE A 40 -2.99 -14.34 -11.44
C ILE A 40 -1.90 -14.55 -10.39
N HIS A 41 -1.97 -13.76 -9.35
CA HIS A 41 -1.07 -13.81 -8.20
C HIS A 41 -1.79 -14.18 -6.92
N SER A 42 -1.12 -14.96 -6.10
CA SER A 42 -1.55 -15.36 -4.75
C SER A 42 -0.37 -15.24 -3.79
N LEU A 43 -0.62 -15.34 -2.48
CA LEU A 43 0.46 -15.41 -1.50
C LEU A 43 1.34 -16.62 -1.80
N ARG A 44 2.59 -16.39 -2.24
CA ARG A 44 3.51 -17.48 -2.54
C ARG A 44 3.94 -18.22 -1.28
N ASP A 45 4.20 -19.51 -1.39
CA ASP A 45 4.71 -20.30 -0.27
C ASP A 45 6.20 -20.03 -0.02
N GLY A 46 6.63 -20.21 1.24
CA GLY A 46 8.04 -20.21 1.62
C GLY A 46 8.72 -18.84 1.62
N ALA A 47 7.97 -17.74 1.65
CA ALA A 47 8.55 -16.43 1.91
C ALA A 47 8.95 -16.29 3.38
N ALA A 48 10.04 -15.54 3.64
CA ALA A 48 10.45 -15.22 5.01
C ALA A 48 9.55 -14.14 5.64
N ALA A 49 8.97 -13.27 4.81
CA ALA A 49 7.98 -12.29 5.20
C ALA A 49 7.07 -11.98 4.02
N TYR A 50 5.90 -11.42 4.32
CA TYR A 50 4.93 -10.95 3.32
C TYR A 50 4.59 -9.50 3.60
N LEU A 51 4.71 -8.65 2.59
CA LEU A 51 4.25 -7.26 2.61
C LEU A 51 3.05 -7.13 1.68
N VAL A 52 1.90 -6.78 2.23
CA VAL A 52 0.69 -6.46 1.47
C VAL A 52 0.38 -4.99 1.66
N MET A 53 0.25 -4.25 0.57
CA MET A 53 -0.01 -2.81 0.56
C MET A 53 -1.29 -2.52 -0.22
N PHE A 54 -2.21 -1.78 0.38
CA PHE A 54 -3.34 -1.22 -0.36
C PHE A 54 -2.97 0.18 -0.82
N ILE A 55 -2.87 0.36 -2.13
CA ILE A 55 -2.48 1.63 -2.77
C ILE A 55 -3.36 1.90 -3.99
N CYS A 56 -3.36 3.15 -4.45
CA CYS A 56 -4.01 3.54 -5.69
C CYS A 56 -3.20 4.64 -6.41
N ASN A 57 -3.56 4.95 -7.65
CA ASN A 57 -2.77 5.88 -8.46
C ASN A 57 -3.08 7.35 -8.17
N HIS A 58 -4.33 7.65 -7.80
CA HIS A 58 -4.80 9.04 -7.70
C HIS A 58 -4.63 9.66 -6.32
N CYS A 59 -4.58 8.85 -5.24
CA CYS A 59 -4.51 9.34 -3.87
C CYS A 59 -3.26 10.20 -3.60
N PRO A 60 -3.40 11.43 -3.07
CA PRO A 60 -2.26 12.29 -2.73
C PRO A 60 -1.29 11.65 -1.75
N PHE A 61 -1.78 10.88 -0.78
CA PHE A 61 -0.94 10.18 0.20
C PHE A 61 -0.09 9.09 -0.47
N VAL A 62 -0.63 8.35 -1.43
CA VAL A 62 0.15 7.36 -2.20
C VAL A 62 1.17 8.05 -3.10
N LYS A 63 0.75 9.14 -3.79
CA LYS A 63 1.67 9.93 -4.63
C LYS A 63 2.84 10.49 -3.85
N HIS A 64 2.63 10.85 -2.59
CA HIS A 64 3.67 11.35 -1.69
C HIS A 64 4.75 10.29 -1.42
N VAL A 65 4.38 9.03 -1.25
CA VAL A 65 5.30 7.95 -0.82
C VAL A 65 5.75 7.00 -1.94
N ARG A 66 5.25 7.13 -3.16
CA ARG A 66 5.45 6.16 -4.26
C ARG A 66 6.90 5.87 -4.63
N GLU A 67 7.79 6.86 -4.49
CA GLU A 67 9.23 6.66 -4.73
C GLU A 67 9.84 5.75 -3.66
N GLU A 68 9.40 5.90 -2.41
CA GLU A 68 9.83 5.03 -1.33
C GLU A 68 9.27 3.62 -1.49
N LEU A 69 8.03 3.46 -1.94
CA LEU A 69 7.47 2.15 -2.27
C LEU A 69 8.32 1.44 -3.33
N ALA A 70 8.74 2.17 -4.36
CA ALA A 70 9.64 1.63 -5.39
C ALA A 70 11.01 1.23 -4.81
N ARG A 71 11.57 2.04 -3.88
CA ARG A 71 12.82 1.71 -3.18
C ARG A 71 12.67 0.44 -2.35
N ILE A 72 11.60 0.33 -1.56
CA ILE A 72 11.31 -0.87 -0.76
C ILE A 72 11.23 -2.12 -1.65
N GLY A 73 10.54 -2.03 -2.78
CA GLY A 73 10.47 -3.13 -3.74
C GLY A 73 11.85 -3.63 -4.21
N ARG A 74 12.77 -2.70 -4.48
CA ARG A 74 14.15 -3.04 -4.89
C ARG A 74 14.99 -3.55 -3.72
N ASP A 75 14.92 -2.88 -2.57
CA ASP A 75 15.77 -3.18 -1.41
C ASP A 75 15.47 -4.54 -0.80
N TYR A 76 14.20 -4.96 -0.82
CA TYR A 76 13.76 -6.24 -0.25
C TYR A 76 13.51 -7.33 -1.32
N GLY A 77 13.66 -7.03 -2.61
CA GLY A 77 13.40 -7.97 -3.69
C GLY A 77 14.19 -9.27 -3.60
N ASP A 78 15.44 -9.20 -3.15
CA ASP A 78 16.35 -10.35 -3.00
C ASP A 78 16.34 -10.95 -1.58
N SER A 79 15.55 -10.40 -0.65
CA SER A 79 15.54 -10.79 0.76
C SER A 79 14.49 -11.85 1.12
N ASN A 80 13.94 -12.57 0.12
CA ASN A 80 12.85 -13.53 0.29
C ASN A 80 11.58 -12.92 0.94
N VAL A 81 11.33 -11.63 0.74
CA VAL A 81 10.06 -10.98 1.07
C VAL A 81 9.13 -11.09 -0.14
N ALA A 82 7.91 -11.57 0.09
CA ALA A 82 6.85 -11.54 -0.92
C ALA A 82 6.11 -10.21 -0.80
N ILE A 83 6.21 -9.34 -1.81
CA ILE A 83 5.61 -7.99 -1.80
C ILE A 83 4.45 -7.96 -2.80
N TYR A 84 3.30 -7.45 -2.37
CA TYR A 84 2.11 -7.27 -3.20
C TYR A 84 1.51 -5.89 -2.95
N ALA A 85 1.24 -5.15 -4.01
CA ALA A 85 0.41 -3.96 -3.96
C ALA A 85 -0.97 -4.28 -4.53
N ILE A 86 -2.04 -3.81 -3.90
CA ILE A 86 -3.42 -4.10 -4.28
C ILE A 86 -4.16 -2.77 -4.44
N ASN A 87 -4.82 -2.61 -5.57
CA ASN A 87 -5.75 -1.52 -5.83
C ASN A 87 -7.17 -2.07 -5.83
N SER A 88 -8.01 -1.56 -4.94
CA SER A 88 -9.41 -1.97 -4.78
C SER A 88 -10.40 -0.87 -5.14
N ASN A 89 -9.95 0.20 -5.82
CA ASN A 89 -10.84 1.30 -6.20
C ASN A 89 -11.75 0.92 -7.36
N ASP A 90 -12.98 1.43 -7.29
CA ASP A 90 -13.92 1.32 -8.38
C ASP A 90 -13.51 2.23 -9.55
N VAL A 91 -13.11 1.62 -10.65
CA VAL A 91 -12.66 2.33 -11.86
C VAL A 91 -13.77 3.11 -12.55
N THR A 92 -15.03 2.87 -12.24
CA THR A 92 -16.17 3.66 -12.77
C THR A 92 -16.21 5.05 -12.16
N THR A 93 -15.81 5.17 -10.89
CA THR A 93 -15.71 6.44 -10.16
C THR A 93 -14.29 7.01 -10.19
N HIS A 94 -13.27 6.14 -10.30
CA HIS A 94 -11.85 6.50 -10.31
C HIS A 94 -11.15 5.91 -11.55
N PRO A 95 -11.42 6.41 -12.76
CA PRO A 95 -10.85 5.84 -14.00
C PRO A 95 -9.33 5.92 -14.08
N GLY A 96 -8.69 6.77 -13.28
CA GLY A 96 -7.24 6.84 -13.11
C GLY A 96 -6.63 5.63 -12.42
N ASP A 97 -7.44 4.77 -11.82
CA ASP A 97 -7.03 3.53 -11.14
C ASP A 97 -7.30 2.27 -11.97
N SER A 98 -7.62 2.41 -13.26
CA SER A 98 -7.82 1.26 -14.14
C SER A 98 -6.56 0.40 -14.25
N PRO A 99 -6.68 -0.91 -14.55
CA PRO A 99 -5.54 -1.80 -14.74
C PRO A 99 -4.50 -1.26 -15.73
N GLU A 100 -4.94 -0.63 -16.82
CA GLU A 100 -4.03 0.02 -17.77
C GLU A 100 -3.23 1.16 -17.11
N LYS A 101 -3.88 1.98 -16.29
CA LYS A 101 -3.22 3.07 -15.56
C LYS A 101 -2.31 2.55 -14.46
N MET A 102 -2.69 1.46 -13.79
CA MET A 102 -1.82 0.77 -12.83
C MET A 102 -0.53 0.28 -13.50
N LYS A 103 -0.61 -0.30 -14.70
CA LYS A 103 0.56 -0.72 -15.48
C LYS A 103 1.47 0.45 -15.82
N GLN A 104 0.91 1.58 -16.24
CA GLN A 104 1.65 2.80 -16.55
C GLN A 104 2.33 3.36 -15.29
N GLU A 105 1.65 3.38 -14.16
CA GLU A 105 2.18 3.86 -12.88
C GLU A 105 3.33 2.96 -12.39
N ALA A 106 3.13 1.64 -12.39
CA ALA A 106 4.16 0.67 -12.00
C ALA A 106 5.43 0.80 -12.87
N ALA A 107 5.27 0.93 -14.19
CA ALA A 107 6.39 1.13 -15.10
C ALA A 107 7.09 2.48 -14.88
N ARG A 108 6.33 3.54 -14.66
CA ARG A 108 6.85 4.89 -14.46
C ARG A 108 7.74 5.00 -13.22
N TRP A 109 7.32 4.38 -12.12
CA TRP A 109 8.01 4.46 -10.83
C TRP A 109 8.96 3.30 -10.57
N GLY A 110 8.96 2.28 -11.45
CA GLY A 110 9.83 1.12 -11.33
C GLY A 110 9.46 0.24 -10.16
N TYR A 111 8.17 -0.06 -9.98
CA TYR A 111 7.72 -1.01 -8.97
C TYR A 111 8.25 -2.41 -9.29
N ALA A 112 9.03 -2.97 -8.38
CA ALA A 112 9.63 -4.30 -8.49
C ALA A 112 8.77 -5.37 -7.78
N PHE A 113 7.46 -5.18 -7.76
CA PHE A 113 6.47 -6.08 -7.16
C PHE A 113 5.17 -6.09 -7.98
N PRO A 114 4.37 -7.17 -7.90
CA PRO A 114 3.05 -7.22 -8.54
C PRO A 114 2.12 -6.13 -8.01
N TYR A 115 1.45 -5.43 -8.93
CA TYR A 115 0.41 -4.45 -8.61
C TYR A 115 -0.93 -5.02 -9.09
N LEU A 116 -1.76 -5.48 -8.15
CA LEU A 116 -2.92 -6.33 -8.35
C LEU A 116 -4.21 -5.55 -8.31
N TYR A 117 -5.22 -6.02 -9.05
CA TYR A 117 -6.53 -5.38 -9.09
C TYR A 117 -7.61 -6.21 -8.39
N ASP A 118 -8.17 -5.69 -7.30
CA ASP A 118 -9.26 -6.27 -6.52
C ASP A 118 -10.58 -5.58 -6.89
N ALA A 119 -11.13 -5.95 -8.05
CA ALA A 119 -12.33 -5.32 -8.62
C ALA A 119 -13.57 -5.41 -7.72
N GLY A 120 -13.69 -6.48 -6.95
CA GLY A 120 -14.81 -6.73 -6.04
C GLY A 120 -14.65 -6.13 -4.65
N GLN A 121 -13.47 -5.59 -4.35
CA GLN A 121 -13.09 -5.11 -3.00
C GLN A 121 -13.16 -6.19 -1.90
N ASP A 122 -13.18 -7.46 -2.28
CA ASP A 122 -13.33 -8.55 -1.32
C ASP A 122 -12.04 -8.75 -0.52
N VAL A 123 -10.89 -8.55 -1.16
CA VAL A 123 -9.59 -8.63 -0.48
C VAL A 123 -9.40 -7.43 0.45
N ALA A 124 -9.72 -6.22 0.02
CA ALA A 124 -9.67 -5.04 0.88
C ALA A 124 -10.57 -5.21 2.13
N LYS A 125 -11.77 -5.74 1.96
CA LYS A 125 -12.68 -6.05 3.09
C LYS A 125 -12.11 -7.11 4.03
N ALA A 126 -11.50 -8.17 3.49
CA ALA A 126 -10.89 -9.24 4.29
C ALA A 126 -9.71 -8.73 5.14
N TYR A 127 -8.89 -7.83 4.58
CA TYR A 127 -7.80 -7.16 5.28
C TYR A 127 -8.28 -6.00 6.17
N ARG A 128 -9.55 -5.60 6.09
CA ARG A 128 -10.10 -4.39 6.71
C ARG A 128 -9.32 -3.13 6.34
N ALA A 129 -8.80 -3.09 5.12
CA ALA A 129 -8.14 -1.91 4.59
C ALA A 129 -9.16 -0.76 4.49
N ALA A 130 -8.88 0.34 5.15
CA ALA A 130 -9.79 1.47 5.26
C ALA A 130 -9.32 2.70 4.47
N CYS A 131 -8.05 2.73 4.10
CA CYS A 131 -7.45 3.86 3.40
C CYS A 131 -6.33 3.41 2.45
N THR A 132 -5.88 4.32 1.62
CA THR A 132 -4.67 4.16 0.83
C THR A 132 -3.71 5.32 1.11
N PRO A 133 -2.41 5.04 1.38
CA PRO A 133 -1.80 3.71 1.53
C PRO A 133 -2.14 3.06 2.86
N ASP A 134 -2.21 1.72 2.89
CA ASP A 134 -2.32 0.94 4.12
C ASP A 134 -1.38 -0.27 4.03
N PHE A 135 -0.63 -0.59 5.10
CA PHE A 135 0.47 -1.54 5.06
C PHE A 135 0.29 -2.66 6.08
N TYR A 136 0.59 -3.90 5.65
CA TYR A 136 0.49 -5.13 6.45
C TYR A 136 1.73 -5.98 6.23
N VAL A 137 2.46 -6.32 7.31
CA VAL A 137 3.56 -7.27 7.27
C VAL A 137 3.17 -8.53 8.04
N PHE A 138 3.38 -9.66 7.40
CA PHE A 138 3.18 -10.98 7.99
C PHE A 138 4.52 -11.71 8.06
N ASP A 139 4.69 -12.53 9.08
CA ASP A 139 5.84 -13.43 9.21
C ASP A 139 5.79 -14.63 8.24
N ALA A 140 6.76 -15.53 8.35
CA ALA A 140 6.83 -16.75 7.55
C ALA A 140 5.63 -17.69 7.74
N ASP A 141 4.97 -17.65 8.89
CA ASP A 141 3.76 -18.40 9.22
C ASP A 141 2.48 -17.66 8.81
N ARG A 142 2.63 -16.56 8.06
CA ARG A 142 1.53 -15.69 7.61
C ARG A 142 0.72 -15.08 8.75
N LYS A 143 1.35 -14.84 9.91
CA LYS A 143 0.74 -14.13 11.03
C LYS A 143 1.11 -12.65 10.97
N LEU A 144 0.11 -11.80 11.17
CA LEU A 144 0.26 -10.34 11.14
C LEU A 144 1.17 -9.89 12.28
N VAL A 145 2.28 -9.25 11.94
CA VAL A 145 3.25 -8.71 12.90
C VAL A 145 3.36 -7.19 12.85
N TYR A 146 2.94 -6.58 11.74
CA TYR A 146 2.87 -5.13 11.58
C TYR A 146 1.67 -4.73 10.73
N ARG A 147 1.00 -3.66 11.14
CA ARG A 147 0.00 -2.93 10.34
C ARG A 147 0.09 -1.45 10.71
N GLY A 148 -0.07 -0.60 9.71
CA GLY A 148 -0.05 0.84 9.96
C GLY A 148 0.68 1.63 8.88
N GLN A 149 1.33 2.72 9.30
CA GLN A 149 1.94 3.70 8.41
C GLN A 149 3.27 3.23 7.79
N LEU A 150 3.68 3.92 6.72
CA LEU A 150 5.01 3.78 6.14
C LEU A 150 6.07 4.40 7.05
N ASP A 151 5.83 5.65 7.41
CA ASP A 151 6.63 6.54 8.25
C ASP A 151 5.77 7.72 8.74
N ASP A 152 6.39 8.70 9.39
CA ASP A 152 5.71 9.89 9.90
C ASP A 152 5.42 10.95 8.83
N SER A 153 5.85 10.74 7.57
CA SER A 153 5.65 11.70 6.49
C SER A 153 4.19 11.79 6.05
N ARG A 154 3.75 12.98 5.70
CA ARG A 154 2.42 13.27 5.13
C ARG A 154 2.56 14.35 4.06
N PRO A 155 1.65 14.43 3.08
CA PRO A 155 1.68 15.50 2.09
C PRO A 155 1.66 16.91 2.70
N SER A 156 1.24 17.04 3.96
CA SER A 156 1.07 18.30 4.67
C SER A 156 2.16 18.61 5.69
N ASN A 157 3.18 17.77 5.83
CA ASN A 157 4.30 18.01 6.75
C ASN A 157 5.65 17.91 6.03
N ASP A 158 6.72 18.31 6.73
CA ASP A 158 8.10 18.30 6.21
C ASP A 158 8.90 17.08 6.69
N GLU A 159 8.24 16.06 7.23
CA GLU A 159 8.91 14.83 7.66
C GLU A 159 9.47 14.06 6.47
N PRO A 160 10.64 13.41 6.61
CA PRO A 160 11.25 12.68 5.53
C PRO A 160 10.43 11.45 5.13
N VAL A 161 10.38 11.18 3.82
CA VAL A 161 9.80 9.96 3.27
C VAL A 161 10.90 8.90 3.20
N ASP A 162 11.05 8.11 4.25
CA ASP A 162 12.14 7.13 4.39
C ASP A 162 11.67 5.71 4.75
N GLY A 163 10.37 5.53 5.01
CA GLY A 163 9.76 4.23 5.29
C GLY A 163 10.21 3.60 6.61
N HIS A 164 10.73 4.37 7.57
CA HIS A 164 11.41 3.84 8.76
C HIS A 164 10.56 2.87 9.58
N ASP A 165 9.26 3.09 9.75
CA ASP A 165 8.40 2.19 10.53
C ASP A 165 8.18 0.85 9.81
N LEU A 166 7.87 0.89 8.51
CA LEU A 166 7.66 -0.31 7.71
C LEU A 166 8.98 -1.09 7.53
N ARG A 167 10.09 -0.39 7.27
CA ARG A 167 11.42 -1.01 7.13
C ARG A 167 11.85 -1.67 8.43
N ALA A 168 11.67 -1.03 9.58
CA ALA A 168 11.98 -1.61 10.89
C ALA A 168 11.20 -2.92 11.14
N ALA A 169 9.93 -2.98 10.73
CA ALA A 169 9.13 -4.19 10.83
C ALA A 169 9.66 -5.32 9.93
N LEU A 170 9.97 -5.02 8.66
CA LEU A 170 10.54 -5.99 7.72
C LEU A 170 11.91 -6.50 8.19
N ASP A 171 12.78 -5.61 8.64
CA ASP A 171 14.12 -5.95 9.12
C ASP A 171 14.06 -6.83 10.38
N ALA A 172 13.15 -6.53 11.31
CA ALA A 172 12.93 -7.35 12.50
C ALA A 172 12.50 -8.78 12.13
N VAL A 173 11.52 -8.93 11.23
CA VAL A 173 11.07 -10.25 10.77
C VAL A 173 12.22 -11.02 10.11
N LEU A 174 12.96 -10.39 9.21
CA LEU A 174 14.08 -11.02 8.49
C LEU A 174 15.23 -11.42 9.42
N SER A 175 15.42 -10.70 10.52
CA SER A 175 16.44 -10.98 11.54
C SER A 175 15.97 -11.95 12.62
N GLY A 176 14.69 -12.38 12.59
CA GLY A 176 14.12 -13.21 13.65
C GLY A 176 13.89 -12.48 14.98
N GLU A 177 13.86 -11.15 14.94
CA GLU A 177 13.60 -10.29 16.09
C GLU A 177 12.11 -9.96 16.21
N PRO A 178 11.59 -9.69 17.43
CA PRO A 178 10.22 -9.27 17.61
C PRO A 178 9.97 -7.90 16.97
N VAL A 179 8.82 -7.76 16.30
CA VAL A 179 8.35 -6.46 15.81
C VAL A 179 7.73 -5.69 16.98
N ALA A 180 7.97 -4.38 17.05
CA ALA A 180 7.39 -3.51 18.07
C ALA A 180 5.85 -3.59 18.04
N GLU A 181 5.23 -3.80 19.21
CA GLU A 181 3.76 -3.91 19.31
C GLU A 181 3.05 -2.55 19.21
N THR A 182 3.72 -1.48 19.66
CA THR A 182 3.21 -0.11 19.51
C THR A 182 3.42 0.36 18.08
N GLN A 183 2.33 0.44 17.32
CA GLN A 183 2.36 0.77 15.90
C GLN A 183 1.36 1.90 15.62
N LYS A 184 1.73 2.79 14.72
CA LYS A 184 0.92 3.95 14.33
C LYS A 184 0.01 3.59 13.16
N ALA A 185 -1.24 4.04 13.19
CA ALA A 185 -2.16 3.84 12.08
C ALA A 185 -1.68 4.56 10.80
N SER A 186 -1.92 3.95 9.65
CA SER A 186 -1.86 4.66 8.37
C SER A 186 -2.93 5.74 8.33
N ILE A 187 -2.66 6.81 7.60
CA ILE A 187 -3.62 7.86 7.26
C ILE A 187 -3.61 8.03 5.75
N GLY A 188 -4.78 8.00 5.16
CA GLY A 188 -4.89 8.11 3.71
C GLY A 188 -6.30 8.37 3.23
N CYS A 189 -6.50 8.25 1.92
CA CYS A 189 -7.80 8.40 1.30
C CYS A 189 -8.64 7.13 1.49
N ASN A 190 -9.94 7.34 1.72
CA ASN A 190 -10.91 6.24 1.72
C ASN A 190 -11.25 5.84 0.27
#